data_280cd51ed8c146b50c7d91d7ed659b28
#
_entry.id   280cd51ed8c146b50c7d91d7ed659b28
#
_cell.length_a   1.000
_cell.length_b   1.000
_cell.length_c   1.000
_cell.angle_alpha   90.00
_cell.angle_beta   90.00
_cell.angle_gamma   90.00
#
_symmetry.space_group_name_H-M   'P 1'
#
loop_
_entity.id
_entity.type
_entity.pdbx_description
1 polymer ?
#
loop_
_entity_poly.entity_id
_entity_poly.type
_entity_poly.pdbx_seq_one_letter_code
_entity_poly.pdbx_strand_id
1 'polypeptide(L)'
;MLVLLLGASAFAVDLGWIFLNGSRLQRAADSASLAGVVNLPVSPSGALVDAVDAAGRNGFPIVANGATTLTPSILADNRYKVDMTTTIDTFFLKALGFSDFEIFKTSTAEYIKPVRLGSPDHTFGVPGSNFWAAINGQFTEKQQGDPYATRCLTTTFDTGGARCDTSNEGPDGEFRDWGYFYVIEVAEGSSNLKVEIYEPSQAVNDDGSPSSDTSEQLWRWDWTERFVTTTFKLLQPDETPFAPFDNVEQCSESFPRISTSQEWETLCSDPVSVPGSLDAGMWLLNIPSPPYEGTSMFGIQASVDGGPAPKVYGLFDMSIFVNIDGDEATPFLAEIRPEHEGKTFELDIFDMGDNEINTEAWIEILYPNGDVVDCSWTSNNVGNESAPTGPCRIDITNQRFNDAWLKMEIDLDNYMCDITQPLGCWWKIKIHNEGQAHDRTTWTARITGNPLRLVP
;
A
#
# COMPACT_ATOMS: atom_id res chain seq x y z
N MET A 1 -59.26 -34.60 -10.85
CA MET A 1 -58.88 -33.20 -10.43
C MET A 1 -57.97 -33.19 -9.23
N LEU A 2 -58.25 -33.87 -8.12
CA LEU A 2 -57.41 -33.89 -6.90
C LEU A 2 -55.96 -34.35 -7.17
N VAL A 3 -55.77 -35.42 -7.92
CA VAL A 3 -54.45 -36.00 -8.26
C VAL A 3 -53.61 -35.02 -9.07
N LEU A 4 -54.20 -34.26 -10.00
CA LEU A 4 -53.53 -33.26 -10.80
C LEU A 4 -53.08 -32.05 -9.93
N LEU A 5 -53.92 -31.63 -8.98
CA LEU A 5 -53.59 -30.56 -8.04
C LEU A 5 -52.45 -30.98 -7.09
N LEU A 6 -52.49 -32.22 -6.58
CA LEU A 6 -51.42 -32.76 -5.75
C LEU A 6 -50.11 -32.90 -6.53
N GLY A 7 -50.17 -33.38 -7.78
CA GLY A 7 -48.98 -33.46 -8.64
C GLY A 7 -48.37 -32.09 -8.95
N ALA A 8 -49.19 -31.08 -9.26
CA ALA A 8 -48.73 -29.73 -9.50
C ALA A 8 -48.11 -29.08 -8.24
N SER A 9 -48.74 -29.33 -7.06
CA SER A 9 -48.21 -28.84 -5.79
C SER A 9 -46.84 -29.48 -5.44
N ALA A 10 -46.73 -30.80 -5.65
CA ALA A 10 -45.50 -31.55 -5.44
C ALA A 10 -44.35 -31.03 -6.34
N PHE A 11 -44.65 -30.83 -7.62
CA PHE A 11 -43.70 -30.24 -8.57
C PHE A 11 -43.26 -28.81 -8.18
N ALA A 12 -44.21 -27.99 -7.73
CA ALA A 12 -43.90 -26.62 -7.27
C ALA A 12 -42.97 -26.60 -6.04
N VAL A 13 -43.12 -27.57 -5.12
CA VAL A 13 -42.22 -27.68 -3.95
C VAL A 13 -40.78 -28.01 -4.38
N ASP A 14 -40.60 -29.02 -5.25
CA ASP A 14 -39.25 -29.41 -5.70
C ASP A 14 -38.61 -28.29 -6.52
N LEU A 15 -39.35 -27.61 -7.41
CA LEU A 15 -38.83 -26.44 -8.12
C LEU A 15 -38.43 -25.31 -7.17
N GLY A 16 -39.28 -25.03 -6.17
CA GLY A 16 -38.95 -24.03 -5.15
C GLY A 16 -37.69 -24.38 -4.37
N TRP A 17 -37.51 -25.65 -4.04
CA TRP A 17 -36.32 -26.17 -3.37
C TRP A 17 -35.05 -26.06 -4.23
N ILE A 18 -35.13 -26.43 -5.52
CA ILE A 18 -34.04 -26.28 -6.48
C ILE A 18 -33.64 -24.81 -6.60
N PHE A 19 -34.62 -23.91 -6.76
CA PHE A 19 -34.37 -22.47 -6.86
C PHE A 19 -33.73 -21.89 -5.59
N LEU A 20 -34.21 -22.30 -4.40
CA LEU A 20 -33.66 -21.87 -3.12
C LEU A 20 -32.19 -22.30 -2.97
N ASN A 21 -31.88 -23.56 -3.27
CA ASN A 21 -30.50 -24.05 -3.20
C ASN A 21 -29.61 -23.41 -4.27
N GLY A 22 -30.12 -23.14 -5.47
CA GLY A 22 -29.41 -22.38 -6.49
C GLY A 22 -29.03 -20.97 -6.03
N SER A 23 -29.94 -20.29 -5.34
CA SER A 23 -29.67 -18.97 -4.77
C SER A 23 -28.67 -19.01 -3.60
N ARG A 24 -28.70 -20.10 -2.80
CA ARG A 24 -27.71 -20.32 -1.73
C ARG A 24 -26.33 -20.63 -2.29
N LEU A 25 -26.26 -21.49 -3.31
CA LEU A 25 -25.00 -21.84 -3.96
C LEU A 25 -24.38 -20.63 -4.65
N GLN A 26 -25.20 -19.74 -5.25
CA GLN A 26 -24.67 -18.48 -5.81
C GLN A 26 -24.02 -17.61 -4.75
N ARG A 27 -24.66 -17.41 -3.60
CA ARG A 27 -24.07 -16.66 -2.48
C ARG A 27 -22.80 -17.30 -1.96
N ALA A 28 -22.72 -18.63 -1.92
CA ALA A 28 -21.50 -19.32 -1.53
C ALA A 28 -20.37 -19.09 -2.55
N ALA A 29 -20.68 -19.18 -3.86
CA ALA A 29 -19.72 -18.88 -4.92
C ALA A 29 -19.26 -17.42 -4.88
N ASP A 30 -20.16 -16.47 -4.65
CA ASP A 30 -19.84 -15.04 -4.51
C ASP A 30 -18.90 -14.79 -3.32
N SER A 31 -19.22 -15.40 -2.16
CA SER A 31 -18.36 -15.29 -0.98
C SER A 31 -17.00 -15.96 -1.17
N ALA A 32 -16.97 -17.11 -1.85
CA ALA A 32 -15.72 -17.82 -2.12
C ALA A 32 -14.81 -17.05 -3.09
N SER A 33 -15.38 -16.47 -4.15
CA SER A 33 -14.59 -15.66 -5.10
C SER A 33 -14.05 -14.39 -4.43
N LEU A 34 -14.87 -13.72 -3.61
CA LEU A 34 -14.43 -12.52 -2.87
C LEU A 34 -13.34 -12.84 -1.84
N ALA A 35 -13.46 -13.95 -1.10
CA ALA A 35 -12.45 -14.36 -0.14
C ALA A 35 -11.11 -14.73 -0.82
N GLY A 36 -11.19 -15.48 -1.94
CA GLY A 36 -9.99 -15.92 -2.63
C GLY A 36 -9.22 -14.79 -3.34
N VAL A 37 -9.92 -13.81 -3.93
CA VAL A 37 -9.27 -12.80 -4.77
C VAL A 37 -8.30 -11.89 -3.98
N VAL A 38 -8.52 -11.72 -2.68
CA VAL A 38 -7.68 -10.85 -1.83
C VAL A 38 -6.23 -11.34 -1.77
N ASN A 39 -6.02 -12.66 -1.88
CA ASN A 39 -4.69 -13.26 -1.82
C ASN A 39 -3.89 -13.17 -3.14
N LEU A 40 -4.50 -12.72 -4.22
CA LEU A 40 -3.82 -12.66 -5.52
C LEU A 40 -2.97 -11.38 -5.71
N PRO A 41 -1.85 -11.51 -6.46
CA PRO A 41 -1.24 -12.73 -7.03
C PRO A 41 -0.29 -13.44 -6.06
N VAL A 42 -0.12 -12.94 -4.85
CA VAL A 42 0.98 -13.28 -3.94
C VAL A 42 0.87 -14.73 -3.45
N SER A 43 -0.33 -15.18 -3.12
CA SER A 43 -0.58 -16.52 -2.59
C SER A 43 -1.77 -17.21 -3.30
N PRO A 44 -1.56 -17.77 -4.51
CA PRO A 44 -2.59 -18.56 -5.19
C PRO A 44 -3.12 -19.74 -4.38
N SER A 45 -2.27 -20.38 -3.57
CA SER A 45 -2.67 -21.45 -2.67
C SER A 45 -3.54 -20.96 -1.52
N GLY A 46 -3.21 -19.81 -0.94
CA GLY A 46 -4.03 -19.12 0.07
C GLY A 46 -5.40 -18.75 -0.49
N ALA A 47 -5.46 -18.25 -1.72
CA ALA A 47 -6.72 -17.94 -2.39
C ALA A 47 -7.67 -19.14 -2.45
N LEU A 48 -7.14 -20.34 -2.73
CA LEU A 48 -7.96 -21.56 -2.72
C LEU A 48 -8.43 -21.93 -1.30
N VAL A 49 -7.54 -21.83 -0.31
CA VAL A 49 -7.88 -22.14 1.10
C VAL A 49 -9.03 -21.26 1.57
N ASP A 50 -8.94 -19.97 1.37
CA ASP A 50 -9.96 -19.00 1.80
C ASP A 50 -11.27 -19.15 1.05
N ALA A 51 -11.20 -19.45 -0.26
CA ALA A 51 -12.39 -19.72 -1.05
C ALA A 51 -13.14 -20.98 -0.55
N VAL A 52 -12.41 -22.05 -0.22
CA VAL A 52 -12.97 -23.28 0.31
C VAL A 52 -13.61 -23.05 1.69
N ASP A 53 -12.94 -22.32 2.56
CA ASP A 53 -13.45 -21.99 3.89
C ASP A 53 -14.72 -21.11 3.80
N ALA A 54 -14.71 -20.09 2.94
CA ALA A 54 -15.87 -19.23 2.71
C ALA A 54 -17.07 -20.00 2.16
N ALA A 55 -16.86 -20.95 1.23
CA ALA A 55 -17.91 -21.83 0.74
C ALA A 55 -18.49 -22.68 1.89
N GLY A 56 -17.63 -23.23 2.74
CA GLY A 56 -18.01 -24.02 3.92
C GLY A 56 -18.86 -23.22 4.91
N ARG A 57 -18.45 -22.01 5.25
CA ARG A 57 -19.22 -21.08 6.11
C ARG A 57 -20.61 -20.73 5.54
N ASN A 58 -20.74 -20.75 4.23
CA ASN A 58 -22.03 -20.53 3.54
C ASN A 58 -22.87 -21.80 3.36
N GLY A 59 -22.47 -22.92 4.00
CA GLY A 59 -23.24 -24.16 4.03
C GLY A 59 -22.91 -25.14 2.91
N PHE A 60 -21.85 -24.95 2.15
CA PHE A 60 -21.38 -25.82 1.08
C PHE A 60 -19.91 -26.27 1.35
N PRO A 61 -19.69 -27.16 2.34
CA PRO A 61 -18.36 -27.64 2.64
C PRO A 61 -17.77 -28.45 1.49
N ILE A 62 -16.53 -28.17 1.14
CA ILE A 62 -15.79 -28.88 0.11
C ILE A 62 -15.00 -30.01 0.78
N VAL A 63 -15.48 -31.23 0.63
CA VAL A 63 -14.85 -32.44 1.21
C VAL A 63 -14.65 -33.49 0.13
N ALA A 64 -13.66 -34.35 0.31
CA ALA A 64 -13.39 -35.44 -0.61
C ALA A 64 -14.65 -36.33 -0.78
N ASN A 65 -15.06 -36.57 -2.01
CA ASN A 65 -16.29 -37.31 -2.37
C ASN A 65 -17.58 -36.66 -1.83
N GLY A 66 -17.60 -35.40 -1.51
CA GLY A 66 -18.79 -34.64 -1.12
C GLY A 66 -19.71 -34.32 -2.28
N ALA A 67 -20.95 -33.90 -1.96
CA ALA A 67 -21.91 -33.46 -2.95
C ALA A 67 -21.59 -32.14 -3.64
N THR A 68 -20.64 -31.36 -3.07
CA THR A 68 -20.27 -30.06 -3.58
C THR A 68 -18.79 -30.05 -4.02
N THR A 69 -18.55 -29.50 -5.19
CA THR A 69 -17.22 -29.24 -5.72
C THR A 69 -16.98 -27.74 -5.92
N LEU A 70 -15.75 -27.31 -5.77
CA LEU A 70 -15.30 -25.96 -6.07
C LEU A 70 -14.07 -26.04 -6.98
N THR A 71 -14.13 -25.36 -8.12
CA THR A 71 -13.04 -25.28 -9.08
C THR A 71 -12.63 -23.83 -9.24
N PRO A 72 -11.42 -23.45 -8.80
CA PRO A 72 -10.92 -22.10 -8.94
C PRO A 72 -10.28 -21.86 -10.30
N SER A 73 -10.25 -20.61 -10.74
CA SER A 73 -9.49 -20.14 -11.90
C SER A 73 -8.99 -18.72 -11.65
N ILE A 74 -7.69 -18.52 -11.81
CA ILE A 74 -7.08 -17.19 -11.78
C ILE A 74 -7.16 -16.64 -13.20
N LEU A 75 -7.94 -15.58 -13.40
CA LEU A 75 -8.12 -14.94 -14.70
C LEU A 75 -7.12 -13.82 -14.95
N ALA A 76 -6.69 -13.16 -13.89
CA ALA A 76 -5.65 -12.12 -13.88
C ALA A 76 -5.10 -11.98 -12.46
N ASP A 77 -4.05 -11.21 -12.29
CA ASP A 77 -3.40 -10.98 -10.98
C ASP A 77 -4.36 -10.43 -9.92
N ASN A 78 -5.48 -9.87 -10.33
CA ASN A 78 -6.49 -9.29 -9.46
C ASN A 78 -7.90 -9.87 -9.68
N ARG A 79 -8.03 -10.97 -10.44
CA ARG A 79 -9.34 -11.58 -10.76
C ARG A 79 -9.35 -13.06 -10.45
N TYR A 80 -10.27 -13.45 -9.61
CA TYR A 80 -10.46 -14.83 -9.18
C TYR A 80 -11.87 -15.33 -9.49
N LYS A 81 -11.96 -16.40 -10.26
CA LYS A 81 -13.21 -17.04 -10.61
C LYS A 81 -13.38 -18.34 -9.82
N VAL A 82 -14.58 -18.57 -9.33
CA VAL A 82 -14.97 -19.79 -8.65
C VAL A 82 -16.16 -20.40 -9.37
N ASP A 83 -16.02 -21.65 -9.82
CA ASP A 83 -17.08 -22.48 -10.34
C ASP A 83 -17.49 -23.50 -9.26
N MET A 84 -18.76 -23.48 -8.84
CA MET A 84 -19.29 -24.40 -7.84
C MET A 84 -20.41 -25.28 -8.41
N THR A 85 -20.34 -26.56 -8.10
CA THR A 85 -21.37 -27.55 -8.47
C THR A 85 -21.81 -28.27 -7.21
N THR A 86 -23.10 -28.47 -7.06
CA THR A 86 -23.67 -29.30 -5.97
C THR A 86 -24.83 -30.13 -6.45
N THR A 87 -24.99 -31.34 -5.88
CA THR A 87 -26.12 -32.22 -6.12
C THR A 87 -27.11 -32.12 -4.97
N ILE A 88 -28.37 -31.90 -5.27
CA ILE A 88 -29.46 -31.81 -4.30
C ILE A 88 -30.52 -32.88 -4.56
N ASP A 89 -31.01 -33.51 -3.50
CA ASP A 89 -32.10 -34.48 -3.58
C ASP A 89 -33.42 -33.77 -3.78
N THR A 90 -34.33 -34.45 -4.53
CA THR A 90 -35.72 -34.05 -4.70
C THR A 90 -36.62 -34.75 -3.70
N PHE A 91 -37.75 -34.15 -3.38
CA PHE A 91 -38.73 -34.75 -2.46
C PHE A 91 -39.75 -35.60 -3.21
N PHE A 92 -40.38 -35.07 -4.23
CA PHE A 92 -41.50 -35.68 -4.95
C PHE A 92 -41.12 -36.17 -6.35
N LEU A 93 -40.23 -35.45 -7.03
CA LEU A 93 -39.77 -35.80 -8.38
C LEU A 93 -39.04 -37.14 -8.42
N LYS A 94 -38.46 -37.59 -7.31
CA LYS A 94 -37.87 -38.93 -7.21
C LYS A 94 -38.86 -40.06 -7.48
N ALA A 95 -40.16 -39.88 -7.20
CA ALA A 95 -41.19 -40.84 -7.53
C ALA A 95 -41.43 -40.96 -9.06
N LEU A 96 -40.98 -39.98 -9.83
CA LEU A 96 -41.01 -39.94 -11.28
C LEU A 96 -39.67 -40.33 -11.92
N GLY A 97 -38.68 -40.74 -11.10
CA GLY A 97 -37.38 -41.18 -11.56
C GLY A 97 -36.28 -40.07 -11.53
N PHE A 98 -36.58 -38.88 -11.03
CA PHE A 98 -35.62 -37.78 -10.87
C PHE A 98 -35.25 -37.66 -9.40
N SER A 99 -34.24 -38.43 -8.96
CA SER A 99 -33.85 -38.52 -7.55
C SER A 99 -33.11 -37.27 -7.07
N ASP A 100 -32.35 -36.64 -7.97
CA ASP A 100 -31.46 -35.54 -7.66
C ASP A 100 -31.33 -34.61 -8.86
N PHE A 101 -30.79 -33.38 -8.59
CA PHE A 101 -30.44 -32.40 -9.59
C PHE A 101 -29.10 -31.81 -9.27
N GLU A 102 -28.28 -31.70 -10.29
CA GLU A 102 -27.01 -30.96 -10.23
C GLU A 102 -27.27 -29.49 -10.51
N ILE A 103 -26.76 -28.63 -9.63
CA ILE A 103 -26.82 -27.18 -9.77
C ILE A 103 -25.41 -26.65 -9.94
N PHE A 104 -25.19 -25.85 -10.97
CA PHE A 104 -23.95 -25.15 -11.27
C PHE A 104 -24.12 -23.65 -11.04
N LYS A 105 -23.13 -23.02 -10.40
CA LYS A 105 -23.01 -21.57 -10.22
C LYS A 105 -21.58 -21.13 -10.41
N THR A 106 -21.42 -19.94 -10.96
CA THR A 106 -20.13 -19.31 -11.16
C THR A 106 -20.14 -17.91 -10.57
N SER A 107 -19.00 -17.48 -10.07
CA SER A 107 -18.78 -16.12 -9.59
C SER A 107 -17.36 -15.71 -9.89
N THR A 108 -17.18 -14.44 -10.26
CA THR A 108 -15.86 -13.83 -10.46
C THR A 108 -15.76 -12.60 -9.57
N ALA A 109 -14.69 -12.50 -8.82
CA ALA A 109 -14.36 -11.31 -8.04
C ALA A 109 -13.13 -10.61 -8.59
N GLU A 110 -13.10 -9.30 -8.43
CA GLU A 110 -11.97 -8.44 -8.72
C GLU A 110 -11.59 -7.69 -7.44
N TYR A 111 -10.29 -7.60 -7.18
CA TYR A 111 -9.71 -6.82 -6.09
C TYR A 111 -8.79 -5.73 -6.64
N ILE A 112 -9.10 -4.47 -6.34
CA ILE A 112 -8.25 -3.32 -6.65
C ILE A 112 -7.29 -3.16 -5.48
N LYS A 113 -6.05 -3.55 -5.69
CA LYS A 113 -4.99 -3.45 -4.68
C LYS A 113 -4.59 -2.00 -4.46
N PRO A 114 -4.07 -1.67 -3.27
CA PRO A 114 -3.32 -0.44 -3.09
C PRO A 114 -2.21 -0.32 -4.14
N VAL A 115 -1.96 0.86 -4.62
CA VAL A 115 -0.86 1.10 -5.53
C VAL A 115 0.47 0.91 -4.80
N ARG A 116 1.46 0.33 -5.46
CA ARG A 116 2.82 0.23 -4.93
C ARG A 116 3.47 1.61 -5.04
N LEU A 117 3.94 2.15 -3.92
CA LEU A 117 4.51 3.49 -3.84
C LEU A 117 6.03 3.46 -3.75
N GLY A 118 6.70 4.28 -4.51
CA GLY A 118 8.08 4.72 -4.32
C GLY A 118 9.17 3.80 -4.84
N SER A 119 8.97 2.47 -4.94
CA SER A 119 10.03 1.57 -5.41
C SER A 119 9.52 0.40 -6.24
N PRO A 120 10.16 0.12 -7.39
CA PRO A 120 9.91 -1.09 -8.20
C PRO A 120 10.64 -2.34 -7.70
N ASP A 121 11.61 -2.19 -6.80
CA ASP A 121 12.61 -3.19 -6.47
C ASP A 121 12.48 -3.76 -5.05
N HIS A 122 13.45 -4.58 -4.67
CA HIS A 122 13.62 -5.15 -3.32
C HIS A 122 14.24 -4.15 -2.32
N THR A 123 14.46 -2.93 -2.74
CA THR A 123 15.02 -1.85 -1.92
C THR A 123 14.16 -0.59 -2.03
N PHE A 124 14.08 0.15 -0.92
CA PHE A 124 13.46 1.47 -0.85
C PHE A 124 14.42 2.42 -0.15
N GLY A 125 14.90 3.45 -0.86
CA GLY A 125 15.96 4.32 -0.37
C GLY A 125 17.31 3.60 -0.31
N VAL A 126 18.28 4.06 -1.08
CA VAL A 126 19.62 3.47 -1.11
C VAL A 126 20.67 4.57 -1.14
N PRO A 127 21.90 4.30 -0.61
CA PRO A 127 23.01 5.22 -0.73
C PRO A 127 23.18 5.73 -2.16
N GLY A 128 23.26 7.05 -2.33
CA GLY A 128 23.42 7.71 -3.62
C GLY A 128 22.16 7.82 -4.48
N SER A 129 20.98 7.44 -3.98
CA SER A 129 19.71 7.56 -4.72
C SER A 129 19.08 8.94 -4.64
N ASN A 130 19.52 9.79 -3.74
CA ASN A 130 18.87 11.07 -3.41
C ASN A 130 17.39 10.94 -2.99
N PHE A 131 16.97 9.75 -2.58
CA PHE A 131 15.59 9.43 -2.23
C PHE A 131 15.59 8.41 -1.08
N TRP A 132 15.01 8.79 0.04
CA TRP A 132 14.98 7.99 1.27
C TRP A 132 13.58 7.89 1.84
N ALA A 133 13.29 6.82 2.55
CA ALA A 133 12.18 6.83 3.47
C ALA A 133 12.50 7.75 4.66
N ALA A 134 11.50 8.43 5.17
CA ALA A 134 11.65 9.34 6.30
C ALA A 134 10.50 9.18 7.29
N ILE A 135 10.70 9.63 8.52
CA ILE A 135 9.65 9.79 9.51
C ILE A 135 10.03 10.90 10.49
N ASN A 136 9.06 11.72 10.86
CA ASN A 136 9.23 12.70 11.92
C ASN A 136 8.82 12.12 13.28
N GLY A 137 9.43 12.62 14.34
CA GLY A 137 8.96 12.38 15.69
C GLY A 137 7.69 13.16 16.00
N GLN A 138 6.87 12.63 16.92
CA GLN A 138 5.55 13.17 17.26
C GLN A 138 5.53 14.65 17.67
N PHE A 139 6.65 15.17 18.16
CA PHE A 139 6.76 16.54 18.64
C PHE A 139 7.52 17.47 17.67
N THR A 140 7.75 17.00 16.45
CA THR A 140 8.25 17.81 15.34
C THR A 140 7.11 18.65 14.75
N GLU A 141 7.44 19.77 14.12
CA GLU A 141 6.44 20.58 13.42
C GLU A 141 5.90 19.87 12.19
N LYS A 142 4.60 20.00 11.94
CA LYS A 142 3.95 19.42 10.77
C LYS A 142 4.52 19.96 9.46
N GLN A 143 4.84 21.26 9.42
CA GLN A 143 5.46 21.95 8.28
C GLN A 143 6.84 21.41 7.90
N GLN A 144 7.35 20.42 8.63
CA GLN A 144 8.55 19.67 8.28
C GLN A 144 8.20 18.43 7.43
N GLY A 145 7.11 18.45 6.70
CA GLY A 145 6.76 17.50 5.66
C GLY A 145 6.11 16.18 6.06
N ASP A 146 5.82 15.97 7.34
CA ASP A 146 5.24 14.71 7.81
C ASP A 146 3.98 14.92 8.66
N PRO A 147 2.81 15.07 8.03
CA PRO A 147 1.55 15.36 8.73
C PRO A 147 1.01 14.17 9.52
N TYR A 148 1.43 12.95 9.17
CA TYR A 148 0.89 11.74 9.80
C TYR A 148 1.66 11.31 11.03
N ALA A 149 2.97 11.58 11.11
CA ALA A 149 3.77 11.23 12.28
C ALA A 149 3.82 12.33 13.33
N THR A 150 3.41 13.57 13.01
CA THR A 150 3.47 14.71 13.92
C THR A 150 2.13 15.00 14.59
N ARG A 151 2.18 15.32 15.88
CA ARG A 151 0.97 15.67 16.69
C ARG A 151 0.70 17.18 16.76
N CYS A 152 1.65 17.98 16.33
CA CYS A 152 1.63 19.41 16.53
C CYS A 152 1.44 20.14 15.22
N LEU A 153 0.47 21.05 15.17
CA LEU A 153 0.31 21.96 14.03
C LEU A 153 1.46 22.97 14.00
N THR A 154 1.81 23.53 15.17
CA THR A 154 2.96 24.42 15.34
C THR A 154 3.68 24.09 16.64
N THR A 155 5.00 24.28 16.66
CA THR A 155 5.78 24.18 17.89
C THR A 155 6.18 25.56 18.37
N THR A 156 6.03 25.81 19.67
CA THR A 156 6.62 26.99 20.30
C THR A 156 8.04 26.64 20.75
N PHE A 157 9.03 27.31 20.16
CA PHE A 157 10.40 27.23 20.63
C PHE A 157 10.55 27.93 21.99
N ASP A 158 10.49 27.17 23.07
CA ASP A 158 10.95 27.65 24.37
C ASP A 158 12.33 27.05 24.65
N THR A 159 13.16 27.75 25.42
CA THR A 159 14.58 27.48 25.70
C THR A 159 14.91 26.07 26.28
N GLY A 160 14.03 25.10 26.14
CA GLY A 160 14.12 23.74 26.64
C GLY A 160 13.71 22.64 25.64
N GLY A 161 13.49 22.95 24.39
CA GLY A 161 13.05 22.01 23.36
C GLY A 161 11.63 22.28 22.88
N ALA A 162 11.37 22.03 21.60
CA ALA A 162 10.05 22.19 21.03
C ALA A 162 9.06 21.28 21.75
N ARG A 163 7.97 21.82 22.16
CA ARG A 163 6.86 21.07 22.75
C ARG A 163 5.59 21.46 22.03
N CYS A 164 4.80 20.46 21.70
CA CYS A 164 3.43 20.71 21.36
C CYS A 164 2.78 21.53 22.46
N ASP A 165 2.42 22.76 22.20
CA ASP A 165 1.55 23.49 23.11
C ASP A 165 0.11 22.97 22.93
N THR A 166 -0.18 21.87 23.62
CA THR A 166 -1.54 21.29 23.64
C THR A 166 -2.58 22.19 24.31
N SER A 167 -2.14 23.35 24.83
CA SER A 167 -3.05 24.27 25.54
C SER A 167 -3.77 25.25 24.61
N ASN A 168 -3.23 25.53 23.41
CA ASN A 168 -3.79 26.50 22.48
C ASN A 168 -4.20 25.97 21.12
N GLU A 169 -3.62 24.83 20.69
CA GLU A 169 -3.96 24.21 19.43
C GLU A 169 -4.23 22.72 19.71
N GLY A 170 -5.38 22.21 19.30
CA GLY A 170 -5.74 20.81 19.50
C GLY A 170 -4.78 19.87 18.77
N PRO A 171 -4.78 18.57 19.09
CA PRO A 171 -3.97 17.61 18.38
C PRO A 171 -4.33 17.67 16.89
N ASP A 172 -3.32 17.57 16.02
CA ASP A 172 -3.53 17.44 14.58
C ASP A 172 -4.43 16.23 14.29
N GLY A 173 -5.55 16.46 13.60
CA GLY A 173 -6.51 15.41 13.26
C GLY A 173 -5.98 14.39 12.26
N GLU A 174 -4.82 14.66 11.64
CA GLU A 174 -4.16 13.76 10.69
C GLU A 174 -3.13 12.84 11.37
N PHE A 175 -2.73 13.14 12.61
CA PHE A 175 -1.74 12.35 13.36
C PHE A 175 -2.16 10.89 13.52
N ARG A 176 -1.17 10.01 13.29
CA ARG A 176 -1.28 8.55 13.43
C ARG A 176 -0.14 8.03 14.28
N ASP A 177 -0.44 7.47 15.44
CA ASP A 177 0.57 6.90 16.34
C ASP A 177 1.26 5.66 15.76
N TRP A 178 0.60 4.97 14.84
CA TRP A 178 1.17 3.84 14.09
C TRP A 178 2.13 4.24 12.97
N GLY A 179 2.26 5.53 12.61
CA GLY A 179 3.15 6.02 11.57
C GLY A 179 2.88 5.43 10.19
N TYR A 180 3.90 4.81 9.58
CA TYR A 180 3.86 4.29 8.22
C TYR A 180 3.98 2.77 8.15
N PHE A 181 3.46 2.21 7.04
CA PHE A 181 3.62 0.81 6.69
C PHE A 181 4.29 0.68 5.33
N TYR A 182 5.27 -0.22 5.25
CA TYR A 182 5.85 -0.67 3.99
C TYR A 182 5.51 -2.14 3.78
N VAL A 183 5.23 -2.50 2.54
CA VAL A 183 4.98 -3.89 2.15
C VAL A 183 6.29 -4.52 1.72
N ILE A 184 6.53 -5.75 2.17
CA ILE A 184 7.57 -6.64 1.67
C ILE A 184 6.85 -7.82 1.04
N GLU A 185 6.67 -7.79 -0.28
CA GLU A 185 5.96 -8.80 -1.03
C GLU A 185 6.90 -9.96 -1.39
N VAL A 186 6.66 -11.12 -0.80
CA VAL A 186 7.48 -12.33 -0.94
C VAL A 186 6.71 -13.38 -1.72
N ALA A 187 7.26 -13.84 -2.84
CA ALA A 187 6.63 -14.83 -3.71
C ALA A 187 6.63 -16.25 -3.10
N GLU A 188 5.67 -17.08 -3.50
CA GLU A 188 5.63 -18.49 -3.12
C GLU A 188 6.91 -19.24 -3.55
N GLY A 189 7.38 -20.13 -2.68
CA GLY A 189 8.59 -20.93 -2.88
C GLY A 189 9.87 -20.22 -2.40
N SER A 190 9.78 -18.99 -1.91
CA SER A 190 10.89 -18.31 -1.25
C SER A 190 11.06 -18.80 0.19
N SER A 191 12.27 -18.65 0.72
CA SER A 191 12.61 -19.00 2.11
C SER A 191 13.65 -18.03 2.67
N ASN A 192 13.82 -18.02 4.01
CA ASN A 192 14.82 -17.22 4.70
C ASN A 192 14.73 -15.72 4.36
N LEU A 193 13.54 -15.14 4.54
CA LEU A 193 13.37 -13.69 4.40
C LEU A 193 14.32 -12.96 5.36
N LYS A 194 15.14 -12.09 4.78
CA LYS A 194 16.01 -11.17 5.49
C LYS A 194 15.57 -9.75 5.18
N VAL A 195 15.32 -8.95 6.20
CA VAL A 195 15.02 -7.52 6.09
C VAL A 195 16.18 -6.75 6.71
N GLU A 196 16.65 -5.74 6.03
CA GLU A 196 17.76 -4.91 6.45
C GLU A 196 17.35 -3.44 6.40
N ILE A 197 17.81 -2.69 7.40
CA ILE A 197 17.62 -1.25 7.49
C ILE A 197 18.97 -0.58 7.30
N TYR A 198 19.01 0.43 6.46
CA TYR A 198 20.16 1.31 6.33
C TYR A 198 19.86 2.63 7.00
N GLU A 199 20.68 3.01 7.96
CA GLU A 199 20.65 4.35 8.50
C GLU A 199 21.78 5.17 7.89
N PRO A 200 21.50 6.17 7.05
CA PRO A 200 22.52 7.10 6.61
C PRO A 200 23.09 7.81 7.83
N SER A 201 24.39 8.07 7.82
CA SER A 201 25.03 8.80 8.92
C SER A 201 24.38 10.17 9.08
N GLN A 202 23.77 10.36 10.23
CA GLN A 202 23.06 11.57 10.61
C GLN A 202 23.89 12.33 11.68
N ALA A 203 25.21 12.16 11.67
CA ALA A 203 26.09 12.81 12.63
C ALA A 203 26.06 14.33 12.47
N VAL A 204 25.72 15.02 13.54
CA VAL A 204 25.87 16.48 13.66
C VAL A 204 26.99 16.79 14.64
N ASN A 205 27.72 17.85 14.38
CA ASN A 205 28.68 18.38 15.32
C ASN A 205 27.97 19.00 16.55
N ASP A 206 28.70 19.22 17.63
CA ASP A 206 28.17 19.81 18.87
C ASP A 206 27.47 21.18 18.67
N ASP A 207 27.77 21.87 17.59
CA ASP A 207 27.12 23.13 17.18
C ASP A 207 25.93 22.97 16.26
N GLY A 208 25.49 21.71 16.05
CA GLY A 208 24.38 21.37 15.14
C GLY A 208 24.75 21.42 13.66
N SER A 209 26.00 21.65 13.28
CA SER A 209 26.43 21.57 11.89
C SER A 209 26.61 20.12 11.44
N PRO A 210 26.36 19.80 10.16
CA PRO A 210 26.63 18.46 9.64
C PRO A 210 28.11 18.09 9.85
N SER A 211 28.38 16.85 10.26
CA SER A 211 29.74 16.33 10.32
C SER A 211 30.34 16.28 8.91
N SER A 212 31.57 16.66 8.76
CA SER A 212 32.30 16.67 7.48
C SER A 212 32.55 15.30 6.87
N ASP A 213 32.24 14.25 7.62
CA ASP A 213 32.47 12.85 7.19
C ASP A 213 31.26 12.21 6.49
N THR A 214 30.18 12.93 6.27
CA THR A 214 28.95 12.40 5.67
C THR A 214 28.84 12.81 4.20
N SER A 215 28.97 11.85 3.30
CA SER A 215 28.69 12.04 1.87
C SER A 215 27.20 12.22 1.55
N GLU A 216 26.34 11.98 2.52
CA GLU A 216 24.88 12.08 2.42
C GLU A 216 24.40 13.03 3.53
N GLN A 217 24.48 14.32 3.26
CA GLN A 217 24.18 15.34 4.26
C GLN A 217 22.67 15.58 4.33
N LEU A 218 22.11 15.47 5.53
CA LEU A 218 20.89 16.18 5.90
C LEU A 218 21.27 17.68 6.00
N TRP A 219 20.96 18.44 4.99
CA TRP A 219 21.21 19.87 5.01
C TRP A 219 20.19 20.60 5.88
N ARG A 220 20.63 21.64 6.49
CA ARG A 220 20.24 22.37 7.67
C ARG A 220 19.15 23.42 7.47
N TRP A 221 18.35 23.35 6.45
CA TRP A 221 17.31 24.38 6.24
C TRP A 221 16.03 24.10 7.07
N ASP A 222 15.83 22.85 7.45
CA ASP A 222 14.79 22.46 8.38
C ASP A 222 15.35 22.50 9.81
N TRP A 223 14.84 23.38 10.62
CA TRP A 223 15.30 23.72 11.96
C TRP A 223 15.28 22.58 13.00
N THR A 224 14.98 21.36 12.62
CA THR A 224 15.01 20.21 13.53
C THR A 224 16.39 19.57 13.56
N GLU A 225 17.22 20.01 14.46
CA GLU A 225 18.60 19.53 14.67
C GLU A 225 18.67 18.19 15.43
N ARG A 226 17.54 17.46 15.55
CA ARG A 226 17.47 16.27 16.40
C ARG A 226 17.10 15.07 15.57
N PHE A 227 17.84 13.99 15.79
CA PHE A 227 17.51 12.67 15.25
C PHE A 227 16.71 11.89 16.27
N VAL A 228 15.81 11.05 15.82
CA VAL A 228 14.97 10.22 16.68
C VAL A 228 15.39 8.76 16.61
N THR A 229 15.30 8.08 17.74
CA THR A 229 15.33 6.61 17.74
C THR A 229 14.10 6.10 17.05
N THR A 230 14.28 5.35 15.97
CA THR A 230 13.20 4.81 15.16
C THR A 230 13.04 3.34 15.45
N THR A 231 11.79 2.91 15.63
CA THR A 231 11.45 1.50 15.85
C THR A 231 10.87 0.92 14.58
N PHE A 232 11.35 -0.25 14.20
CA PHE A 232 10.87 -1.02 13.06
C PHE A 232 10.25 -2.32 13.56
N LYS A 233 9.03 -2.61 13.14
CA LYS A 233 8.28 -3.81 13.50
C LYS A 233 7.97 -4.62 12.27
N LEU A 234 8.51 -5.81 12.18
CA LEU A 234 8.18 -6.75 11.10
C LEU A 234 6.93 -7.55 11.51
N LEU A 235 5.90 -7.50 10.67
CA LEU A 235 4.62 -8.14 10.89
C LEU A 235 4.43 -9.29 9.90
N GLN A 236 3.90 -10.41 10.38
CA GLN A 236 3.66 -11.61 9.56
C GLN A 236 2.52 -11.38 8.57
N PRO A 237 2.54 -12.04 7.40
CA PRO A 237 1.38 -12.12 6.53
C PRO A 237 0.18 -12.74 7.23
N ASP A 238 -1.01 -12.26 6.89
CA ASP A 238 -2.28 -12.81 7.36
C ASP A 238 -3.32 -12.89 6.22
N GLU A 239 -4.59 -13.17 6.58
CA GLU A 239 -5.71 -13.28 5.65
C GLU A 239 -6.17 -11.92 5.09
N THR A 240 -5.68 -10.80 5.64
CA THR A 240 -6.06 -9.42 5.28
C THR A 240 -4.85 -8.60 4.85
N PRO A 241 -4.19 -8.93 3.72
CA PRO A 241 -2.83 -8.47 3.37
C PRO A 241 -2.62 -6.95 3.34
N PHE A 242 -3.70 -6.17 3.25
CA PHE A 242 -3.65 -4.71 3.21
C PHE A 242 -4.43 -4.04 4.35
N ALA A 243 -4.74 -4.78 5.43
CA ALA A 243 -5.35 -4.27 6.64
C ALA A 243 -4.39 -4.45 7.83
N PRO A 244 -3.43 -3.54 8.02
CA PRO A 244 -2.20 -3.77 8.79
C PRO A 244 -2.36 -3.85 10.32
N PHE A 245 -3.57 -3.70 10.84
CA PHE A 245 -3.77 -3.50 12.29
C PHE A 245 -3.98 -4.78 13.10
N ASP A 246 -4.16 -5.92 12.45
CA ASP A 246 -4.37 -7.23 13.09
C ASP A 246 -3.26 -8.23 12.81
N ASN A 247 -2.24 -7.84 12.04
CA ASN A 247 -1.07 -8.69 11.77
C ASN A 247 -0.26 -8.98 13.04
N VAL A 248 0.25 -10.20 13.12
CA VAL A 248 1.09 -10.64 14.25
C VAL A 248 2.50 -10.08 14.10
N GLU A 249 3.00 -9.42 15.15
CA GLU A 249 4.39 -8.96 15.20
C GLU A 249 5.36 -10.15 15.24
N GLN A 250 6.24 -10.24 14.26
CA GLN A 250 7.32 -11.22 14.21
C GLN A 250 8.48 -10.79 15.10
N CYS A 251 8.88 -9.55 14.97
CA CYS A 251 9.93 -8.94 15.76
C CYS A 251 9.89 -7.43 15.70
N SER A 252 10.59 -6.79 16.62
CA SER A 252 10.71 -5.35 16.72
C SER A 252 12.11 -4.99 17.15
N GLU A 253 12.71 -3.99 16.48
CA GLU A 253 14.02 -3.47 16.80
C GLU A 253 14.03 -1.96 16.71
N SER A 254 14.82 -1.32 17.57
CA SER A 254 14.96 0.13 17.62
C SER A 254 16.38 0.53 17.31
N PHE A 255 16.53 1.35 16.29
CA PHE A 255 17.83 1.87 15.88
C PHE A 255 18.11 3.18 16.63
N PRO A 256 19.32 3.31 17.16
CA PRO A 256 19.66 4.43 18.04
C PRO A 256 19.70 5.75 17.24
N ARG A 257 19.47 6.80 17.96
CA ARG A 257 19.38 8.19 17.52
C ARG A 257 20.59 8.73 16.74
N ILE A 258 21.75 8.10 16.86
CA ILE A 258 22.98 8.44 16.15
C ILE A 258 23.61 7.13 15.71
N SER A 259 23.42 6.77 14.46
CA SER A 259 24.21 5.71 13.84
C SER A 259 25.41 6.34 13.14
N THR A 260 26.59 5.80 13.40
CA THR A 260 27.81 6.13 12.66
C THR A 260 28.16 5.06 11.65
N SER A 261 27.30 4.02 11.53
CA SER A 261 27.71 2.81 10.81
C SER A 261 27.52 2.90 9.32
N GLN A 262 26.72 3.68 8.71
CA GLN A 262 26.50 3.70 7.25
C GLN A 262 26.47 2.30 6.60
N GLU A 263 25.93 1.32 7.31
CA GLU A 263 25.89 -0.07 6.89
C GLU A 263 24.44 -0.58 6.95
N TRP A 264 24.16 -1.60 6.17
CA TRP A 264 22.90 -2.32 6.26
C TRP A 264 22.91 -3.19 7.52
N GLU A 265 21.96 -2.92 8.42
CA GLU A 265 21.77 -3.69 9.65
C GLU A 265 20.57 -4.62 9.51
N THR A 266 20.76 -5.90 9.85
CA THR A 266 19.69 -6.89 9.74
C THR A 266 18.66 -6.65 10.84
N LEU A 267 17.42 -6.40 10.43
CA LEU A 267 16.29 -6.35 11.35
C LEU A 267 16.01 -7.75 11.89
N CYS A 268 16.06 -7.90 13.22
CA CYS A 268 15.89 -9.17 13.89
C CYS A 268 17.03 -10.16 13.59
N SER A 269 17.90 -10.33 14.53
CA SER A 269 19.23 -10.95 14.50
C SER A 269 19.35 -12.40 14.00
N ASP A 270 18.29 -13.00 13.45
CA ASP A 270 18.31 -14.26 12.72
C ASP A 270 17.43 -14.14 11.47
N PRO A 271 17.80 -14.77 10.36
CA PRO A 271 16.88 -14.86 9.25
C PRO A 271 15.54 -15.35 9.79
N VAL A 272 14.47 -14.68 9.42
CA VAL A 272 13.11 -15.04 9.81
C VAL A 272 12.80 -16.40 9.19
N SER A 273 13.46 -17.44 9.69
CA SER A 273 13.13 -18.80 9.32
C SER A 273 11.89 -19.20 10.11
N VAL A 274 10.74 -18.90 9.56
CA VAL A 274 9.51 -19.55 10.00
C VAL A 274 9.65 -21.02 9.58
N PRO A 275 9.74 -21.99 10.52
CA PRO A 275 9.86 -23.38 10.16
C PRO A 275 8.63 -23.81 9.34
N GLY A 276 8.84 -24.12 8.06
CA GLY A 276 7.84 -24.71 7.19
C GLY A 276 7.14 -23.74 6.25
N SER A 277 7.72 -23.45 5.11
CA SER A 277 7.11 -22.93 3.86
C SER A 277 6.27 -21.64 3.90
N LEU A 278 6.42 -20.76 4.90
CA LEU A 278 5.55 -19.59 5.07
C LEU A 278 6.26 -18.24 4.97
N ASP A 279 7.39 -18.16 4.28
CA ASP A 279 8.02 -16.85 4.01
C ASP A 279 7.25 -16.09 2.92
N ALA A 280 6.48 -16.79 2.10
CA ALA A 280 5.65 -16.18 1.05
C ALA A 280 4.47 -15.41 1.63
N GLY A 281 4.15 -14.27 1.01
CA GLY A 281 3.03 -13.44 1.40
C GLY A 281 3.37 -11.96 1.45
N MET A 282 2.45 -11.20 2.01
CA MET A 282 2.57 -9.75 2.19
C MET A 282 3.02 -9.46 3.62
N TRP A 283 4.33 -9.47 3.83
CA TRP A 283 4.92 -9.00 5.08
C TRP A 283 4.77 -7.48 5.17
N LEU A 284 4.55 -6.98 6.39
CA LEU A 284 4.47 -5.55 6.61
C LEU A 284 5.59 -5.10 7.54
N LEU A 285 6.23 -4.00 7.17
CA LEU A 285 7.14 -3.29 8.02
C LEU A 285 6.44 -2.05 8.55
N ASN A 286 6.10 -2.04 9.83
CA ASN A 286 5.52 -0.89 10.50
C ASN A 286 6.58 -0.03 11.15
N ILE A 287 6.46 1.27 10.99
CA ILE A 287 7.34 2.28 11.56
C ILE A 287 6.48 3.27 12.34
N PRO A 288 6.23 2.99 13.65
CA PRO A 288 5.43 3.86 14.50
C PRO A 288 6.06 5.23 14.66
N SER A 289 5.24 6.26 14.80
CA SER A 289 5.70 7.63 15.06
C SER A 289 6.56 7.71 16.31
N PRO A 290 7.84 8.11 16.20
CA PRO A 290 8.76 8.17 17.35
C PRO A 290 8.25 9.16 18.41
N PRO A 291 8.28 8.82 19.71
CA PRO A 291 7.72 9.67 20.78
C PRO A 291 8.64 10.81 21.18
N TYR A 292 9.36 11.41 20.24
CA TYR A 292 10.34 12.47 20.45
C TYR A 292 10.18 13.58 19.42
N GLU A 293 10.95 14.65 19.54
CA GLU A 293 11.16 15.64 18.49
C GLU A 293 12.37 15.24 17.64
N GLY A 294 12.30 15.44 16.36
CA GLY A 294 13.38 15.19 15.40
C GLY A 294 12.91 14.36 14.21
N THR A 295 13.85 13.94 13.41
CA THR A 295 13.59 13.24 12.16
C THR A 295 14.47 12.01 12.03
N SER A 296 14.05 11.04 11.23
CA SER A 296 14.87 9.91 10.82
C SER A 296 14.72 9.69 9.34
N MET A 297 15.82 9.39 8.66
CA MET A 297 15.85 8.87 7.30
C MET A 297 16.37 7.45 7.34
N PHE A 298 15.88 6.61 6.43
CA PHE A 298 16.33 5.21 6.37
C PHE A 298 16.11 4.62 4.99
N GLY A 299 16.89 3.58 4.68
CA GLY A 299 16.65 2.66 3.57
C GLY A 299 16.10 1.34 4.08
N ILE A 300 15.34 0.65 3.25
CA ILE A 300 14.78 -0.67 3.52
C ILE A 300 15.25 -1.61 2.40
N GLN A 301 15.77 -2.77 2.75
CA GLN A 301 16.12 -3.82 1.79
C GLN A 301 15.55 -5.16 2.26
N ALA A 302 15.07 -5.96 1.31
CA ALA A 302 14.63 -7.32 1.60
C ALA A 302 15.28 -8.32 0.63
N SER A 303 15.63 -9.51 1.14
CA SER A 303 16.16 -10.59 0.35
C SER A 303 15.61 -11.94 0.82
N VAL A 304 15.63 -12.95 -0.06
CA VAL A 304 15.19 -14.32 0.22
C VAL A 304 16.15 -15.33 -0.41
N ASP A 305 16.13 -16.55 0.10
CA ASP A 305 16.77 -17.69 -0.54
C ASP A 305 15.75 -18.37 -1.48
N GLY A 306 16.12 -18.52 -2.75
CA GLY A 306 15.24 -19.08 -3.77
C GLY A 306 14.11 -18.11 -4.17
N GLY A 307 13.45 -18.40 -5.29
CA GLY A 307 12.39 -17.56 -5.81
C GLY A 307 12.87 -16.19 -6.36
N PRO A 308 11.94 -15.33 -6.79
CA PRO A 308 12.25 -13.98 -7.21
C PRO A 308 12.56 -13.09 -5.98
N ALA A 309 13.33 -12.02 -6.21
CA ALA A 309 13.59 -11.02 -5.19
C ALA A 309 12.27 -10.43 -4.67
N PRO A 310 12.14 -10.18 -3.36
CA PRO A 310 10.99 -9.49 -2.80
C PRO A 310 10.78 -8.12 -3.43
N LYS A 311 9.60 -7.53 -3.26
CA LYS A 311 9.35 -6.13 -3.61
C LYS A 311 9.09 -5.34 -2.34
N VAL A 312 9.70 -4.14 -2.24
CA VAL A 312 9.55 -3.25 -1.09
C VAL A 312 8.93 -1.93 -1.55
N TYR A 313 7.79 -1.57 -1.00
CA TYR A 313 7.07 -0.34 -1.38
C TYR A 313 6.19 0.20 -0.25
N GLY A 314 5.87 1.50 -0.29
CA GLY A 314 4.96 2.12 0.68
C GLY A 314 3.51 1.64 0.52
N LEU A 315 2.81 1.45 1.64
CA LEU A 315 1.41 1.06 1.69
C LEU A 315 0.51 2.28 1.94
N PHE A 316 -0.27 2.70 0.94
CA PHE A 316 -1.17 3.86 0.93
C PHE A 316 -0.47 5.21 0.99
N ASP A 317 0.50 5.36 1.86
CA ASP A 317 1.23 6.59 2.09
C ASP A 317 2.70 6.32 2.47
N MET A 318 3.54 7.32 2.31
CA MET A 318 4.94 7.29 2.69
C MET A 318 5.43 8.70 2.93
N SER A 319 6.25 8.91 3.95
CA SER A 319 7.07 10.11 4.08
C SER A 319 8.45 9.82 3.52
N ILE A 320 8.96 10.77 2.76
CA ILE A 320 10.24 10.64 2.05
C ILE A 320 11.09 11.88 2.24
N PHE A 321 12.37 11.68 2.11
CA PHE A 321 13.35 12.75 1.96
C PHE A 321 13.92 12.69 0.55
N VAL A 322 13.85 13.82 -0.16
CA VAL A 322 14.41 13.98 -1.50
C VAL A 322 15.55 14.98 -1.42
N ASN A 323 16.74 14.54 -1.83
CA ASN A 323 17.90 15.41 -1.94
C ASN A 323 18.13 15.74 -3.42
N ILE A 324 17.94 16.98 -3.80
CA ILE A 324 18.22 17.46 -5.15
C ILE A 324 19.56 18.16 -5.14
N ASP A 325 20.60 17.39 -5.45
CA ASP A 325 21.96 17.91 -5.64
C ASP A 325 22.21 18.07 -7.14
N GLY A 326 21.75 19.19 -7.67
CA GLY A 326 21.68 19.44 -9.09
C GLY A 326 20.28 19.90 -9.50
N ASP A 327 20.03 20.12 -10.78
CA ASP A 327 18.80 20.75 -11.22
C ASP A 327 17.57 19.85 -11.18
N GLU A 328 17.71 18.52 -11.07
CA GLU A 328 16.58 17.58 -11.22
C GLU A 328 16.75 16.28 -10.43
N ALA A 329 15.62 15.78 -9.89
CA ALA A 329 15.48 14.41 -9.39
C ALA A 329 14.25 13.76 -10.07
N THR A 330 14.31 12.45 -10.35
CA THR A 330 13.21 11.73 -11.01
C THR A 330 12.99 10.38 -10.33
N PRO A 331 12.54 10.35 -9.06
CA PRO A 331 12.23 9.11 -8.38
C PRO A 331 10.98 8.43 -8.96
N PHE A 332 10.87 7.11 -8.69
CA PHE A 332 9.63 6.39 -8.95
C PHE A 332 8.53 6.88 -8.01
N LEU A 333 7.33 7.02 -8.55
CA LEU A 333 6.15 7.46 -7.81
C LEU A 333 5.27 6.27 -7.42
N ALA A 334 4.73 5.57 -8.41
CA ALA A 334 3.77 4.50 -8.17
C ALA A 334 3.68 3.54 -9.36
N GLU A 335 3.31 2.27 -9.11
CA GLU A 335 2.94 1.33 -10.15
C GLU A 335 1.45 1.44 -10.47
N ILE A 336 1.10 2.00 -11.62
CA ILE A 336 -0.26 2.09 -12.11
C ILE A 336 -0.47 1.05 -13.20
N ARG A 337 -1.26 0.02 -12.92
CA ARG A 337 -1.44 -1.14 -13.80
C ARG A 337 -2.70 -1.04 -14.66
N PRO A 338 -2.83 -1.83 -15.75
CA PRO A 338 -3.99 -1.77 -16.65
C PRO A 338 -5.34 -2.05 -15.99
N GLU A 339 -5.37 -2.81 -14.88
CA GLU A 339 -6.60 -3.05 -14.11
C GLU A 339 -7.20 -1.78 -13.48
N HIS A 340 -6.44 -0.69 -13.50
CA HIS A 340 -6.88 0.63 -13.02
C HIS A 340 -7.56 1.46 -14.12
N GLU A 341 -7.59 0.98 -15.37
CA GLU A 341 -8.29 1.66 -16.47
C GLU A 341 -9.72 2.06 -16.10
N GLY A 342 -10.14 3.24 -16.53
CA GLY A 342 -11.46 3.79 -16.26
C GLY A 342 -11.71 4.21 -14.81
N LYS A 343 -10.66 4.35 -14.02
CA LYS A 343 -10.70 4.85 -12.65
C LYS A 343 -9.92 6.16 -12.55
N THR A 344 -9.96 6.78 -11.39
CA THR A 344 -9.14 7.97 -11.11
C THR A 344 -8.00 7.60 -10.16
N PHE A 345 -6.80 7.99 -10.51
CA PHE A 345 -5.66 7.96 -9.62
C PHE A 345 -5.60 9.29 -8.86
N GLU A 346 -5.73 9.22 -7.55
CA GLU A 346 -5.59 10.35 -6.65
C GLU A 346 -4.20 10.31 -6.03
N LEU A 347 -3.47 11.41 -6.16
CA LEU A 347 -2.16 11.64 -5.58
C LEU A 347 -2.20 12.90 -4.74
N ASP A 348 -2.02 12.75 -3.44
CA ASP A 348 -1.90 13.87 -2.52
C ASP A 348 -0.44 13.97 -2.06
N ILE A 349 0.15 15.17 -2.18
CA ILE A 349 1.52 15.48 -1.74
C ILE A 349 1.42 16.59 -0.70
N PHE A 350 2.01 16.37 0.47
CA PHE A 350 2.09 17.36 1.52
C PHE A 350 3.45 18.01 1.55
N ASP A 351 3.49 19.33 1.74
CA ASP A 351 4.71 20.11 2.00
C ASP A 351 5.77 19.96 0.90
N MET A 352 5.35 20.19 -0.35
CA MET A 352 6.24 20.08 -1.49
C MET A 352 6.82 21.44 -1.86
N GLY A 353 8.15 21.53 -1.91
CA GLY A 353 8.84 22.70 -2.44
C GLY A 353 9.57 23.54 -1.41
N ASP A 354 10.23 22.92 -0.46
CA ASP A 354 11.22 23.58 0.37
C ASP A 354 12.45 23.98 -0.46
N ASN A 355 12.31 25.06 -1.21
CA ASN A 355 13.29 25.59 -2.14
C ASN A 355 13.73 27.00 -1.77
N GLU A 356 14.86 27.43 -2.34
CA GLU A 356 15.31 28.81 -2.19
C GLU A 356 14.29 29.78 -2.82
N ILE A 357 14.02 30.89 -2.13
CA ILE A 357 13.12 31.93 -2.62
C ILE A 357 13.68 32.55 -3.90
N ASN A 358 12.83 32.73 -4.93
CA ASN A 358 13.14 33.26 -6.23
C ASN A 358 13.99 32.36 -7.16
N THR A 359 14.06 31.06 -6.89
CA THR A 359 14.56 30.06 -7.83
C THR A 359 13.41 29.39 -8.57
N GLU A 360 13.59 29.04 -9.83
CA GLU A 360 12.58 28.27 -10.56
C GLU A 360 12.49 26.86 -9.98
N ALA A 361 11.27 26.42 -9.64
CA ALA A 361 11.02 25.09 -9.14
C ALA A 361 9.64 24.59 -9.59
N TRP A 362 9.57 23.32 -10.01
CA TRP A 362 8.34 22.68 -10.45
C TRP A 362 8.41 21.17 -10.31
N ILE A 363 7.24 20.54 -10.31
CA ILE A 363 7.09 19.08 -10.40
C ILE A 363 6.34 18.70 -11.66
N GLU A 364 6.64 17.51 -12.20
CA GLU A 364 5.90 16.86 -13.28
C GLU A 364 5.59 15.41 -12.90
N ILE A 365 4.35 14.98 -13.18
CA ILE A 365 4.00 13.55 -13.07
C ILE A 365 4.14 12.93 -14.46
N LEU A 366 4.88 11.82 -14.53
CA LEU A 366 5.29 11.21 -15.79
C LEU A 366 4.76 9.78 -15.93
N TYR A 367 4.26 9.47 -17.11
CA TYR A 367 4.05 8.10 -17.55
C TYR A 367 5.37 7.31 -17.60
N PRO A 368 5.31 5.96 -17.68
CA PRO A 368 6.51 5.13 -17.82
C PRO A 368 7.41 5.49 -19.01
N ASN A 369 6.81 6.00 -20.10
CA ASN A 369 7.52 6.43 -21.30
C ASN A 369 8.18 7.81 -21.19
N GLY A 370 7.92 8.53 -20.08
CA GLY A 370 8.46 9.86 -19.82
C GLY A 370 7.60 11.02 -20.26
N ASP A 371 6.45 10.76 -20.87
CA ASP A 371 5.48 11.83 -21.20
C ASP A 371 4.79 12.35 -19.94
N VAL A 372 4.49 13.65 -19.92
CA VAL A 372 3.75 14.28 -18.81
C VAL A 372 2.28 13.82 -18.86
N VAL A 373 1.74 13.40 -17.71
CA VAL A 373 0.31 13.07 -17.60
C VAL A 373 -0.55 14.34 -17.54
N ASP A 374 -1.83 14.21 -17.83
CA ASP A 374 -2.80 15.27 -17.55
C ASP A 374 -3.43 15.07 -16.17
N CYS A 375 -3.52 16.14 -15.36
CA CYS A 375 -4.21 16.13 -14.07
C CYS A 375 -5.01 17.41 -13.83
N SER A 376 -6.03 17.33 -13.00
CA SER A 376 -6.57 18.49 -12.27
C SER A 376 -5.96 18.49 -10.87
N TRP A 377 -5.84 19.66 -10.26
CA TRP A 377 -5.33 19.74 -8.90
C TRP A 377 -5.96 20.83 -8.05
N THR A 378 -5.92 20.63 -6.75
CA THR A 378 -6.34 21.59 -5.72
C THR A 378 -5.31 21.64 -4.61
N SER A 379 -5.23 22.76 -3.91
CA SER A 379 -4.38 22.89 -2.73
C SER A 379 -5.09 23.69 -1.65
N ASN A 380 -4.80 23.35 -0.39
CA ASN A 380 -5.20 24.14 0.79
C ASN A 380 -4.13 25.15 1.22
N ASN A 381 -3.20 25.52 0.34
CA ASN A 381 -2.25 26.58 0.59
C ASN A 381 -2.95 27.92 0.87
N VAL A 382 -2.19 28.94 1.21
CA VAL A 382 -2.71 30.28 1.60
C VAL A 382 -3.74 30.84 0.60
N GLY A 383 -3.62 30.49 -0.69
CA GLY A 383 -4.52 30.90 -1.75
C GLY A 383 -5.72 29.99 -1.99
N ASN A 384 -5.77 28.79 -1.43
CA ASN A 384 -6.69 27.71 -1.81
C ASN A 384 -6.74 27.56 -3.34
N GLU A 385 -5.58 27.31 -3.91
CA GLU A 385 -5.39 27.33 -5.35
C GLU A 385 -5.91 26.05 -6.02
N SER A 386 -6.22 26.14 -7.29
CA SER A 386 -6.63 24.99 -8.09
C SER A 386 -6.37 25.22 -9.58
N ALA A 387 -6.25 24.13 -10.33
CA ALA A 387 -6.22 24.16 -11.78
C ALA A 387 -7.12 23.07 -12.38
N PRO A 388 -7.81 23.34 -13.49
CA PRO A 388 -8.53 22.31 -14.24
C PRO A 388 -7.57 21.35 -14.93
N THR A 389 -8.10 20.27 -15.48
CA THR A 389 -7.32 19.26 -16.20
C THR A 389 -6.45 19.87 -17.29
N GLY A 390 -5.18 19.55 -17.25
CA GLY A 390 -4.13 19.96 -18.17
C GLY A 390 -2.83 19.23 -17.84
N PRO A 391 -1.72 19.53 -18.55
CA PRO A 391 -0.43 18.90 -18.24
C PRO A 391 -0.06 19.03 -16.76
N CYS A 392 0.22 17.91 -16.12
CA CYS A 392 0.52 17.82 -14.70
C CYS A 392 1.96 18.30 -14.42
N ARG A 393 2.20 19.56 -14.78
CA ARG A 393 3.38 20.34 -14.43
C ARG A 393 2.95 21.48 -13.51
N ILE A 394 3.42 21.43 -12.28
CA ILE A 394 2.97 22.32 -11.22
C ILE A 394 4.16 23.14 -10.72
N ASP A 395 3.99 24.45 -10.77
CA ASP A 395 4.98 25.41 -10.25
C ASP A 395 4.95 25.38 -8.70
N ILE A 396 6.10 25.08 -8.10
CA ILE A 396 6.31 25.05 -6.66
C ILE A 396 7.28 26.15 -6.18
N THR A 397 7.57 27.12 -7.03
CA THR A 397 8.47 28.23 -6.75
C THR A 397 8.03 29.02 -5.50
N ASN A 398 9.00 29.53 -4.75
CA ASN A 398 8.78 30.33 -3.53
C ASN A 398 8.03 29.61 -2.42
N GLN A 399 8.29 28.34 -2.22
CA GLN A 399 7.68 27.54 -1.14
C GLN A 399 6.14 27.55 -1.20
N ARG A 400 5.59 27.52 -2.42
CA ARG A 400 4.18 27.72 -2.70
C ARG A 400 3.26 26.76 -1.95
N PHE A 401 3.70 25.54 -1.70
CA PHE A 401 2.92 24.50 -1.02
C PHE A 401 3.51 24.08 0.33
N ASN A 402 4.40 24.90 0.90
CA ASN A 402 4.91 24.68 2.25
C ASN A 402 3.73 24.61 3.24
N ASP A 403 3.71 23.60 4.12
CA ASP A 403 2.63 23.27 5.08
C ASP A 403 1.24 23.12 4.42
N ALA A 404 1.20 22.62 3.19
CA ALA A 404 -0.04 22.48 2.46
C ALA A 404 -0.12 21.18 1.66
N TRP A 405 -1.33 20.66 1.53
CA TRP A 405 -1.62 19.56 0.63
C TRP A 405 -1.78 20.06 -0.80
N LEU A 406 -1.09 19.41 -1.72
CA LEU A 406 -1.33 19.46 -3.16
C LEU A 406 -2.01 18.16 -3.57
N LYS A 407 -3.29 18.25 -3.96
CA LYS A 407 -4.12 17.09 -4.30
C LYS A 407 -4.37 17.04 -5.79
N MET A 408 -3.95 15.96 -6.42
CA MET A 408 -4.04 15.74 -7.86
C MET A 408 -5.02 14.60 -8.18
N GLU A 409 -5.85 14.82 -9.20
CA GLU A 409 -6.72 13.79 -9.75
C GLU A 409 -6.34 13.53 -11.20
N ILE A 410 -6.04 12.29 -11.52
CA ILE A 410 -5.57 11.84 -12.83
C ILE A 410 -6.55 10.79 -13.35
N ASP A 411 -7.18 11.08 -14.46
CA ASP A 411 -8.10 10.16 -15.10
C ASP A 411 -7.32 9.06 -15.85
N LEU A 412 -7.69 7.81 -15.61
CA LEU A 412 -7.07 6.64 -16.22
C LEU A 412 -7.88 6.08 -17.40
N ASP A 413 -8.77 6.86 -17.98
CA ASP A 413 -9.53 6.46 -19.17
C ASP A 413 -8.58 6.11 -20.33
N ASN A 414 -8.73 4.91 -20.88
CA ASN A 414 -7.88 4.34 -21.93
C ASN A 414 -6.39 4.20 -21.53
N TYR A 415 -6.09 4.22 -20.24
CA TYR A 415 -4.72 4.00 -19.76
C TYR A 415 -4.28 2.55 -20.02
N MET A 416 -3.10 2.43 -20.62
CA MET A 416 -2.45 1.14 -20.90
C MET A 416 -0.97 1.24 -20.59
N CYS A 417 -0.40 0.19 -20.02
CA CYS A 417 1.03 0.05 -19.79
C CYS A 417 1.49 -1.35 -20.17
N ASP A 418 2.79 -1.54 -20.37
CA ASP A 418 3.37 -2.84 -20.75
C ASP A 418 3.79 -3.63 -19.51
N ILE A 419 2.91 -4.47 -18.98
CA ILE A 419 3.17 -5.34 -17.82
C ILE A 419 4.28 -6.39 -18.07
N THR A 420 4.70 -6.59 -19.32
CA THR A 420 5.78 -7.54 -19.65
C THR A 420 7.17 -6.95 -19.41
N GLN A 421 7.26 -5.63 -19.25
CA GLN A 421 8.47 -4.92 -18.92
C GLN A 421 8.54 -4.66 -17.41
N PRO A 422 9.69 -4.85 -16.76
CA PRO A 422 9.81 -4.67 -15.31
C PRO A 422 9.36 -3.30 -14.78
N LEU A 423 9.57 -2.25 -15.58
CA LEU A 423 9.21 -0.87 -15.23
C LEU A 423 8.10 -0.29 -16.13
N GLY A 424 7.45 -1.14 -16.93
CA GLY A 424 6.51 -0.70 -17.96
C GLY A 424 5.25 -0.02 -17.43
N CYS A 425 4.93 -0.17 -16.14
CA CYS A 425 3.79 0.45 -15.46
C CYS A 425 4.18 1.39 -14.32
N TRP A 426 5.47 1.65 -14.14
CA TRP A 426 5.97 2.53 -13.08
C TRP A 426 5.99 3.98 -13.54
N TRP A 427 5.15 4.79 -12.91
CA TRP A 427 5.13 6.23 -13.06
C TRP A 427 6.23 6.87 -12.24
N LYS A 428 6.59 8.09 -12.62
CA LYS A 428 7.65 8.86 -11.96
C LYS A 428 7.15 10.24 -11.61
N ILE A 429 7.75 10.84 -10.63
CA ILE A 429 7.66 12.27 -10.39
C ILE A 429 9.00 12.91 -10.72
N LYS A 430 8.99 13.94 -11.55
CA LYS A 430 10.17 14.74 -11.82
C LYS A 430 10.08 16.01 -10.99
N ILE A 431 11.11 16.25 -10.22
CA ILE A 431 11.25 17.42 -9.36
C ILE A 431 12.41 18.23 -9.92
N HIS A 432 12.13 19.44 -10.33
CA HIS A 432 13.14 20.41 -10.79
C HIS A 432 13.27 21.53 -9.78
N ASN A 433 14.49 21.91 -9.48
CA ASN A 433 14.80 23.06 -8.66
C ASN A 433 16.13 23.67 -9.08
N GLU A 434 16.11 24.95 -9.48
CA GLU A 434 17.35 25.70 -9.72
C GLU A 434 18.12 25.88 -8.40
N GLY A 435 19.15 25.07 -8.19
CA GLY A 435 19.94 25.05 -6.99
C GLY A 435 19.75 23.80 -6.14
N GLN A 436 20.26 23.82 -4.92
CA GLN A 436 20.10 22.71 -3.99
C GLN A 436 18.73 22.79 -3.32
N ALA A 437 18.02 21.69 -3.29
CA ALA A 437 16.81 21.54 -2.48
C ALA A 437 16.89 20.21 -1.69
N HIS A 438 16.49 20.31 -0.45
CA HIS A 438 16.39 19.19 0.46
C HIS A 438 14.98 19.23 1.04
N ASP A 439 14.15 18.31 0.60
CA ASP A 439 12.72 18.37 0.89
C ASP A 439 12.28 17.09 1.57
N ARG A 440 11.53 17.21 2.64
CA ARG A 440 10.72 16.13 3.21
C ARG A 440 9.29 16.35 2.82
N THR A 441 8.68 15.33 2.33
CA THR A 441 7.33 15.41 1.82
C THR A 441 6.61 14.09 2.06
N THR A 442 5.31 14.15 2.29
CA THR A 442 4.49 12.96 2.45
C THR A 442 3.60 12.77 1.24
N TRP A 443 3.66 11.58 0.66
CA TRP A 443 2.88 11.20 -0.51
C TRP A 443 1.83 10.17 -0.12
N THR A 444 0.60 10.41 -0.56
CA THR A 444 -0.52 9.47 -0.43
C THR A 444 -1.07 9.18 -1.82
N ALA A 445 -1.27 7.92 -2.12
CA ALA A 445 -1.78 7.53 -3.43
C ALA A 445 -2.86 6.46 -3.33
N ARG A 446 -3.93 6.64 -4.10
CA ARG A 446 -5.04 5.69 -4.15
C ARG A 446 -5.74 5.68 -5.50
N ILE A 447 -6.37 4.55 -5.79
CA ILE A 447 -7.28 4.41 -6.92
C ILE A 447 -8.72 4.52 -6.42
N THR A 448 -9.51 5.38 -7.04
CA THR A 448 -10.92 5.53 -6.67
C THR A 448 -11.74 4.28 -7.04
N GLY A 449 -12.74 3.98 -6.22
CA GLY A 449 -13.68 2.88 -6.46
C GLY A 449 -13.80 1.91 -5.29
N ASN A 450 -14.65 0.91 -5.45
CA ASN A 450 -14.78 -0.16 -4.46
C ASN A 450 -13.60 -1.15 -4.63
N PRO A 451 -12.73 -1.30 -3.63
CA PRO A 451 -11.53 -2.13 -3.76
C PRO A 451 -11.87 -3.62 -3.99
N LEU A 452 -12.99 -4.10 -3.50
CA LEU A 452 -13.42 -5.49 -3.62
C LEU A 452 -14.81 -5.57 -4.21
N ARG A 453 -14.98 -6.25 -5.37
CA ARG A 453 -16.27 -6.34 -6.05
C ARG A 453 -16.43 -7.63 -6.84
N LEU A 454 -17.70 -8.03 -7.02
CA LEU A 454 -18.05 -9.04 -8.01
C LEU A 454 -18.08 -8.41 -9.41
N VAL A 455 -17.57 -9.15 -10.38
CA VAL A 455 -17.55 -8.76 -11.80
C VAL A 455 -18.25 -9.82 -12.65
N PRO A 456 -18.80 -9.43 -13.81
CA PRO A 456 -19.51 -10.36 -14.71
C PRO A 456 -18.66 -11.54 -15.16
#